data_5f0514ead89d721668367d2b479da636
#
_entry.id   5f0514ead89d721668367d2b479da636
#
_cell.length_a   1.000
_cell.length_b   1.000
_cell.length_c   1.000
_cell.angle_alpha   90.00
_cell.angle_beta   90.00
_cell.angle_gamma   90.00
#
_symmetry.space_group_name_H-M   'P 1'
#
loop_
_entity.id
_entity.type
_entity.pdbx_description
1 polymer ?
#
loop_
_entity_poly.entity_id
_entity_poly.type
_entity_poly.pdbx_seq_one_letter_code
_entity_poly.pdbx_strand_id
1 'polypeptide(L)'
;PIIIDEIQYAPEILPYIKMHVDKYKQKGDFWLTGSQTFQTMKSVSESLAGRVGIIRLLGLSNSEINGTESEPFLPIPEQMMKRINHIPKMGLKDIYQRIFRGSMPALYADDIDVETYYKSYVNTYLGKDIRDLTQVADEMSFFNFMTIVAARTAKPVVYEEIAREAGISAPTAKKWLSILVSSNIVALVQPYHNNILKRVIKSPLLHFLDTGLCAYLLKWGNAEALERGAMSGAFFESYVFSEIYKSWLNAGKEPPVYYYRDKDKKEIDLLILQDGVLYPVESKKAASPGAVSVKNFKLLNPLSEPEKFGELQQMKIEIGTGAVICLANDLFPVDSKNWYVPAWLI
;
A
#
# COMPACT_ATOMS: atom_id res chain seq x y z
N PRO A 1 12.31 -28.07 5.02
CA PRO A 1 11.44 -27.78 3.88
C PRO A 1 12.19 -27.95 2.54
N ILE A 2 11.47 -28.27 1.49
CA ILE A 2 11.96 -28.20 0.11
C ILE A 2 11.61 -26.80 -0.42
N ILE A 3 12.61 -26.09 -0.91
CA ILE A 3 12.43 -24.75 -1.50
C ILE A 3 12.42 -24.93 -3.02
N ILE A 4 11.37 -24.45 -3.67
CA ILE A 4 11.20 -24.45 -5.12
C ILE A 4 11.07 -23.01 -5.57
N ASP A 5 12.10 -22.52 -6.25
CA ASP A 5 12.16 -21.15 -6.75
C ASP A 5 11.51 -21.05 -8.14
N GLU A 6 10.84 -19.93 -8.41
CA GLU A 6 10.18 -19.63 -9.68
C GLU A 6 9.21 -20.72 -10.14
N ILE A 7 8.31 -21.17 -9.25
CA ILE A 7 7.36 -22.28 -9.48
C ILE A 7 6.50 -22.10 -10.73
N GLN A 8 6.30 -20.88 -11.24
CA GLN A 8 5.53 -20.61 -12.45
C GLN A 8 6.17 -21.25 -13.71
N TYR A 9 7.47 -21.58 -13.68
CA TYR A 9 8.14 -22.27 -14.78
C TYR A 9 7.98 -23.79 -14.74
N ALA A 10 7.44 -24.34 -13.64
CA ALA A 10 7.21 -25.77 -13.48
C ALA A 10 5.86 -26.05 -12.78
N PRO A 11 4.73 -25.50 -13.29
CA PRO A 11 3.42 -25.65 -12.65
C PRO A 11 2.95 -27.12 -12.60
N GLU A 12 3.49 -27.98 -13.43
CA GLU A 12 3.19 -29.41 -13.45
C GLU A 12 3.63 -30.17 -12.20
N ILE A 13 4.47 -29.60 -11.33
CA ILE A 13 4.84 -30.21 -10.05
C ILE A 13 3.76 -30.00 -8.97
N LEU A 14 2.90 -28.98 -9.11
CA LEU A 14 1.89 -28.63 -8.09
C LEU A 14 0.95 -29.81 -7.74
N PRO A 15 0.46 -30.64 -8.67
CA PRO A 15 -0.33 -31.82 -8.34
C PRO A 15 0.42 -32.83 -7.46
N TYR A 16 1.72 -33.01 -7.66
CA TYR A 16 2.55 -33.92 -6.86
C TYR A 16 2.77 -33.37 -5.44
N ILE A 17 3.00 -32.05 -5.31
CA ILE A 17 3.06 -31.38 -4.01
C ILE A 17 1.74 -31.58 -3.26
N LYS A 18 0.59 -31.42 -3.96
CA LYS A 18 -0.73 -31.68 -3.38
C LYS A 18 -0.86 -33.11 -2.86
N MET A 19 -0.46 -34.09 -3.66
CA MET A 19 -0.49 -35.52 -3.24
C MET A 19 0.36 -35.76 -2.00
N HIS A 20 1.54 -35.16 -1.93
CA HIS A 20 2.43 -35.27 -0.76
C HIS A 20 1.78 -34.65 0.48
N VAL A 21 1.30 -33.40 0.38
CA VAL A 21 0.67 -32.68 1.49
C VAL A 21 -0.58 -33.41 2.00
N ASP A 22 -1.40 -33.96 1.09
CA ASP A 22 -2.58 -34.72 1.47
C ASP A 22 -2.24 -36.03 2.17
N LYS A 23 -1.14 -36.69 1.77
CA LYS A 23 -0.67 -37.95 2.35
C LYS A 23 -0.04 -37.77 3.73
N TYR A 24 0.90 -36.83 3.85
CA TYR A 24 1.72 -36.69 5.06
C TYR A 24 1.19 -35.66 6.05
N LYS A 25 0.33 -34.71 5.59
CA LYS A 25 -0.32 -33.66 6.41
C LYS A 25 0.64 -32.80 7.24
N GLN A 26 1.92 -32.75 6.82
CA GLN A 26 2.95 -31.97 7.48
C GLN A 26 2.96 -30.55 6.89
N LYS A 27 2.89 -29.54 7.75
CA LYS A 27 2.93 -28.14 7.34
C LYS A 27 4.35 -27.65 7.13
N GLY A 28 4.59 -26.83 6.11
CA GLY A 28 5.88 -26.21 5.86
C GLY A 28 6.90 -27.10 5.14
N ASP A 29 6.50 -28.28 4.62
CA ASP A 29 7.38 -29.15 3.83
C ASP A 29 7.88 -28.50 2.55
N PHE A 30 7.05 -27.66 1.94
CA PHE A 30 7.38 -26.94 0.70
C PHE A 30 7.27 -25.43 0.88
N TRP A 31 8.30 -24.73 0.38
CA TRP A 31 8.32 -23.29 0.23
C TRP A 31 8.44 -22.99 -1.26
N LEU A 32 7.41 -22.34 -1.80
CA LEU A 32 7.34 -22.02 -3.22
C LEU A 32 7.54 -20.51 -3.38
N THR A 33 8.45 -20.11 -4.27
CA THR A 33 8.62 -18.70 -4.61
C THR A 33 8.19 -18.46 -6.06
N GLY A 34 7.89 -17.21 -6.39
CA GLY A 34 7.58 -16.81 -7.76
C GLY A 34 7.47 -15.30 -7.87
N SER A 35 8.14 -14.72 -8.86
CA SER A 35 8.11 -13.30 -9.16
C SER A 35 6.82 -12.87 -9.86
N GLN A 36 6.18 -13.77 -10.60
CA GLN A 36 4.94 -13.52 -11.36
C GLN A 36 3.71 -13.86 -10.53
N THR A 37 3.32 -12.95 -9.64
CA THR A 37 2.22 -13.16 -8.68
C THR A 37 0.93 -13.63 -9.34
N PHE A 38 0.54 -13.07 -10.49
CA PHE A 38 -0.73 -13.42 -11.15
C PHE A 38 -0.74 -14.85 -11.69
N GLN A 39 0.30 -15.27 -12.41
CA GLN A 39 0.39 -16.63 -12.98
C GLN A 39 0.55 -17.66 -11.87
N THR A 40 1.43 -17.39 -10.92
CA THR A 40 1.65 -18.26 -9.76
C THR A 40 0.36 -18.45 -8.96
N MET A 41 -0.37 -17.37 -8.69
CA MET A 41 -1.62 -17.43 -7.94
C MET A 41 -2.72 -18.22 -8.66
N LYS A 42 -2.81 -18.11 -9.98
CA LYS A 42 -3.77 -18.91 -10.76
C LYS A 42 -3.47 -20.41 -10.64
N SER A 43 -2.25 -20.83 -10.91
CA SER A 43 -1.85 -22.24 -10.85
C SER A 43 -1.92 -22.82 -9.44
N VAL A 44 -1.49 -22.05 -8.43
CA VAL A 44 -1.56 -22.43 -7.01
C VAL A 44 -3.01 -22.55 -6.53
N SER A 45 -3.89 -21.60 -6.88
CA SER A 45 -5.29 -21.65 -6.47
C SER A 45 -6.04 -22.82 -7.09
N GLU A 46 -5.72 -23.20 -8.32
CA GLU A 46 -6.32 -24.37 -8.96
C GLU A 46 -5.85 -25.70 -8.33
N SER A 47 -4.58 -25.79 -7.94
CA SER A 47 -3.97 -27.05 -7.47
C SER A 47 -3.91 -27.21 -5.97
N LEU A 48 -3.62 -26.12 -5.22
CA LEU A 48 -3.34 -26.14 -3.77
C LEU A 48 -4.39 -25.42 -2.90
N ALA A 49 -5.60 -25.20 -3.41
CA ALA A 49 -6.66 -24.53 -2.66
C ALA A 49 -6.86 -25.16 -1.26
N GLY A 50 -6.83 -24.33 -0.21
CA GLY A 50 -6.97 -24.76 1.18
C GLY A 50 -5.75 -25.48 1.79
N ARG A 51 -4.61 -25.56 1.07
CA ARG A 51 -3.38 -26.26 1.47
C ARG A 51 -2.15 -25.37 1.54
N VAL A 52 -2.28 -24.12 1.09
CA VAL A 52 -1.16 -23.18 0.99
C VAL A 52 -1.47 -21.91 1.78
N GLY A 53 -0.47 -21.40 2.50
CA GLY A 53 -0.43 -20.04 3.02
C GLY A 53 0.31 -19.15 2.03
N ILE A 54 -0.19 -17.97 1.76
CA ILE A 54 0.40 -17.03 0.81
C ILE A 54 0.98 -15.87 1.60
N ILE A 55 2.27 -15.60 1.39
CA ILE A 55 2.99 -14.47 1.97
C ILE A 55 3.36 -13.53 0.83
N ARG A 56 2.94 -12.28 0.93
CA ARG A 56 3.30 -11.22 -0.02
C ARG A 56 4.51 -10.47 0.51
N LEU A 57 5.61 -10.49 -0.23
CA LEU A 57 6.78 -9.70 0.06
C LEU A 57 6.75 -8.43 -0.79
N LEU A 58 6.64 -7.30 -0.13
CA LEU A 58 6.78 -5.98 -0.75
C LEU A 58 8.23 -5.50 -0.65
N GLY A 59 8.52 -4.30 -1.15
CA GLY A 59 9.76 -3.62 -0.83
C GLY A 59 9.90 -3.39 0.69
N LEU A 60 11.11 -3.10 1.14
CA LEU A 60 11.44 -2.95 2.56
C LEU A 60 10.61 -1.83 3.22
N SER A 61 10.11 -2.10 4.41
CA SER A 61 9.54 -1.07 5.30
C SER A 61 10.64 -0.28 6.00
N ASN A 62 10.30 0.85 6.61
CA ASN A 62 11.24 1.61 7.45
C ASN A 62 11.83 0.76 8.58
N SER A 63 11.01 -0.08 9.20
CA SER A 63 11.46 -0.98 10.27
C SER A 63 12.50 -1.98 9.75
N GLU A 64 12.26 -2.60 8.58
CA GLU A 64 13.22 -3.52 7.97
C GLU A 64 14.52 -2.83 7.57
N ILE A 65 14.45 -1.62 6.98
CA ILE A 65 15.65 -0.85 6.63
C ILE A 65 16.46 -0.47 7.86
N ASN A 66 15.80 -0.22 8.99
CA ASN A 66 16.46 0.12 10.26
C ASN A 66 16.82 -1.11 11.10
N GLY A 67 16.50 -2.34 10.64
CA GLY A 67 16.74 -3.58 11.40
C GLY A 67 15.94 -3.66 12.70
N THR A 68 14.76 -3.05 12.74
CA THR A 68 13.87 -3.04 13.91
C THR A 68 12.66 -3.95 13.70
N GLU A 69 12.09 -4.46 14.79
CA GLU A 69 10.87 -5.25 14.72
C GLU A 69 9.68 -4.39 14.25
N SER A 70 8.83 -4.97 13.40
CA SER A 70 7.64 -4.32 12.89
C SER A 70 6.38 -5.00 13.43
N GLU A 71 5.57 -4.23 14.15
CA GLU A 71 4.19 -4.61 14.49
C GLU A 71 3.20 -3.87 13.56
N PRO A 72 1.99 -4.41 13.29
CA PRO A 72 0.94 -3.69 12.59
C PRO A 72 0.74 -2.29 13.18
N PHE A 73 0.79 -1.27 12.34
CA PHE A 73 0.60 0.09 12.82
C PHE A 73 -0.85 0.34 13.23
N LEU A 74 -1.02 0.78 14.47
CA LEU A 74 -2.25 1.36 15.00
C LEU A 74 -1.89 2.64 15.76
N PRO A 75 -2.68 3.71 15.66
CA PRO A 75 -2.41 4.96 16.35
C PRO A 75 -2.80 4.90 17.84
N ILE A 76 -2.38 3.84 18.51
CA ILE A 76 -2.61 3.62 19.95
C ILE A 76 -1.42 4.19 20.71
N PRO A 77 -1.62 5.11 21.68
CA PRO A 77 -0.54 5.81 22.36
C PRO A 77 0.53 4.91 22.94
N GLU A 78 0.14 3.79 23.57
CA GLU A 78 1.06 2.84 24.17
C GLU A 78 1.97 2.17 23.13
N GLN A 79 1.42 1.83 21.95
CA GLN A 79 2.20 1.24 20.86
C GLN A 79 3.14 2.28 20.26
N MET A 80 2.68 3.52 20.05
CA MET A 80 3.51 4.60 19.52
C MET A 80 4.67 4.93 20.47
N MET A 81 4.43 4.96 21.78
CA MET A 81 5.46 5.20 22.80
C MET A 81 6.52 4.11 22.83
N LYS A 82 6.16 2.84 22.62
CA LYS A 82 7.14 1.76 22.50
C LYS A 82 8.05 1.96 21.30
N ARG A 83 7.49 2.35 20.14
CA ARG A 83 8.25 2.56 18.89
C ARG A 83 9.30 3.68 19.01
N ILE A 84 9.04 4.76 19.76
CA ILE A 84 9.95 5.88 19.94
C ILE A 84 11.35 5.44 20.41
N ASN A 85 11.45 4.42 21.23
CA ASN A 85 12.71 3.95 21.79
C ASN A 85 13.53 3.08 20.83
N HIS A 86 12.94 2.60 19.74
CA HIS A 86 13.54 1.62 18.84
C HIS A 86 13.77 2.13 17.42
N ILE A 87 13.03 3.18 17.00
CA ILE A 87 13.10 3.69 15.64
C ILE A 87 13.91 4.99 15.61
N PRO A 88 14.92 5.09 14.73
CA PRO A 88 15.71 6.34 14.60
C PRO A 88 14.84 7.50 14.12
N LYS A 89 15.00 8.67 14.75
CA LYS A 89 14.32 9.88 14.32
C LYS A 89 14.81 10.31 12.93
N MET A 90 13.87 10.69 12.07
CA MET A 90 14.16 11.19 10.73
C MET A 90 13.53 12.57 10.55
N GLY A 91 14.31 13.51 10.04
CA GLY A 91 13.82 14.84 9.68
C GLY A 91 13.17 14.87 8.29
N LEU A 92 12.69 16.06 7.88
CA LEU A 92 12.11 16.28 6.55
C LEU A 92 13.00 15.75 5.41
N LYS A 93 14.30 16.06 5.45
CA LYS A 93 15.24 15.63 4.41
C LYS A 93 15.37 14.12 4.35
N ASP A 94 15.47 13.46 5.50
CA ASP A 94 15.62 12.00 5.57
C ASP A 94 14.38 11.29 5.06
N ILE A 95 13.19 11.78 5.42
CA ILE A 95 11.91 11.25 4.92
C ILE A 95 11.84 11.40 3.40
N TYR A 96 12.18 12.56 2.83
CA TYR A 96 12.13 12.74 1.37
C TYR A 96 13.24 12.00 0.63
N GLN A 97 14.41 11.78 1.25
CA GLN A 97 15.40 10.85 0.72
C GLN A 97 14.85 9.42 0.67
N ARG A 98 14.14 8.99 1.72
CA ARG A 98 13.48 7.68 1.76
C ARG A 98 12.39 7.57 0.68
N ILE A 99 11.54 8.58 0.55
CA ILE A 99 10.48 8.64 -0.49
C ILE A 99 11.07 8.57 -1.90
N PHE A 100 12.15 9.31 -2.16
CA PHE A 100 12.80 9.35 -3.47
C PHE A 100 13.56 8.05 -3.79
N ARG A 101 14.27 7.49 -2.80
CA ARG A 101 15.01 6.23 -2.96
C ARG A 101 14.07 5.04 -3.17
N GLY A 102 12.88 5.08 -2.56
CA GLY A 102 11.93 3.98 -2.57
C GLY A 102 12.29 2.89 -1.57
N SER A 103 11.82 1.68 -1.81
CA SER A 103 11.84 0.58 -0.85
C SER A 103 12.48 -0.71 -1.41
N MET A 104 13.05 -0.67 -2.61
CA MET A 104 13.64 -1.85 -3.23
C MET A 104 14.90 -2.31 -2.49
N PRO A 105 15.01 -3.62 -2.11
CA PRO A 105 16.10 -4.12 -1.26
C PRO A 105 17.50 -3.84 -1.82
N ALA A 106 17.71 -4.00 -3.12
CA ALA A 106 19.02 -3.78 -3.75
C ALA A 106 19.54 -2.35 -3.57
N LEU A 107 18.65 -1.35 -3.46
CA LEU A 107 19.04 0.03 -3.21
C LEU A 107 19.60 0.25 -1.80
N TYR A 108 19.41 -0.69 -0.87
CA TYR A 108 19.91 -0.62 0.51
C TYR A 108 21.04 -1.59 0.78
N ALA A 109 21.17 -2.64 -0.02
CA ALA A 109 22.25 -3.62 0.08
C ALA A 109 23.51 -3.15 -0.66
N ASP A 110 23.33 -2.47 -1.80
CA ASP A 110 24.42 -2.10 -2.70
C ASP A 110 24.43 -0.59 -2.94
N ASP A 111 25.60 -0.06 -3.34
CA ASP A 111 25.78 1.36 -3.73
C ASP A 111 25.37 1.55 -5.21
N ILE A 112 24.08 1.43 -5.47
CA ILE A 112 23.50 1.56 -6.80
C ILE A 112 22.81 2.92 -6.94
N ASP A 113 23.07 3.61 -8.06
CA ASP A 113 22.35 4.82 -8.41
C ASP A 113 20.85 4.55 -8.61
N VAL A 114 20.01 5.36 -7.99
CA VAL A 114 18.55 5.17 -7.96
C VAL A 114 17.93 5.20 -9.37
N GLU A 115 18.37 6.13 -10.23
CA GLU A 115 17.86 6.24 -11.59
C GLU A 115 18.25 5.00 -12.43
N THR A 116 19.52 4.59 -12.33
CA THR A 116 20.04 3.40 -13.01
C THR A 116 19.29 2.14 -12.58
N TYR A 117 19.01 1.99 -11.29
CA TYR A 117 18.25 0.87 -10.76
C TYR A 117 16.84 0.81 -11.35
N TYR A 118 16.05 1.89 -11.20
CA TYR A 118 14.67 1.88 -11.69
C TYR A 118 14.56 1.80 -13.22
N LYS A 119 15.52 2.37 -13.95
CA LYS A 119 15.63 2.18 -15.40
C LYS A 119 15.78 0.70 -15.77
N SER A 120 16.69 0.00 -15.10
CA SER A 120 16.87 -1.43 -15.30
C SER A 120 15.63 -2.23 -14.89
N TYR A 121 15.06 -1.94 -13.74
CA TYR A 121 13.87 -2.60 -13.21
C TYR A 121 12.67 -2.48 -14.17
N VAL A 122 12.39 -1.28 -14.69
CA VAL A 122 11.31 -1.06 -15.66
C VAL A 122 11.57 -1.82 -16.97
N ASN A 123 12.78 -1.74 -17.51
CA ASN A 123 13.09 -2.33 -18.79
C ASN A 123 13.17 -3.86 -18.76
N THR A 124 13.66 -4.44 -17.68
CA THR A 124 13.91 -5.87 -17.58
C THR A 124 12.79 -6.63 -16.91
N TYR A 125 12.42 -6.20 -15.71
CA TYR A 125 11.43 -6.91 -14.90
C TYR A 125 10.01 -6.63 -15.38
N LEU A 126 9.61 -5.36 -15.38
CA LEU A 126 8.25 -4.99 -15.79
C LEU A 126 8.00 -5.30 -17.28
N GLY A 127 8.99 -5.08 -18.14
CA GLY A 127 8.86 -5.38 -19.57
C GLY A 127 8.60 -6.87 -19.86
N LYS A 128 9.23 -7.78 -19.09
CA LYS A 128 9.02 -9.22 -19.23
C LYS A 128 7.66 -9.67 -18.70
N ASP A 129 7.35 -9.30 -17.45
CA ASP A 129 6.11 -9.73 -16.80
C ASP A 129 4.87 -9.18 -17.53
N ILE A 130 4.97 -7.97 -18.06
CA ILE A 130 3.89 -7.34 -18.81
C ILE A 130 3.66 -8.03 -20.15
N ARG A 131 4.72 -8.39 -20.89
CA ARG A 131 4.59 -9.13 -22.15
C ARG A 131 3.89 -10.47 -21.94
N ASP A 132 4.30 -11.20 -20.89
CA ASP A 132 3.74 -12.50 -20.57
C ASP A 132 2.26 -12.43 -20.15
N LEU A 133 1.86 -11.35 -19.47
CA LEU A 133 0.50 -11.20 -18.93
C LEU A 133 -0.48 -10.53 -19.90
N THR A 134 -0.01 -9.68 -20.79
CA THR A 134 -0.92 -8.79 -21.54
C THR A 134 -1.02 -9.14 -23.03
N GLN A 135 -0.05 -9.87 -23.59
CA GLN A 135 0.12 -9.98 -25.06
C GLN A 135 0.16 -8.59 -25.73
N VAL A 136 0.63 -7.58 -25.01
CA VAL A 136 0.69 -6.19 -25.50
C VAL A 136 1.82 -6.11 -26.52
N ALA A 137 1.45 -5.83 -27.76
CA ALA A 137 2.41 -5.56 -28.82
C ALA A 137 3.09 -4.18 -28.65
N ASP A 138 2.55 -3.32 -27.77
CA ASP A 138 2.98 -1.93 -27.60
C ASP A 138 3.42 -1.63 -26.16
N GLU A 139 4.72 -1.89 -25.90
CA GLU A 139 5.37 -1.60 -24.63
C GLU A 139 5.39 -0.09 -24.30
N MET A 140 5.43 0.76 -25.33
CA MET A 140 5.45 2.20 -25.15
C MET A 140 4.12 2.72 -24.58
N SER A 141 3.00 2.21 -25.09
CA SER A 141 1.67 2.55 -24.55
C SER A 141 1.51 2.12 -23.12
N PHE A 142 2.05 0.95 -22.74
CA PHE A 142 2.00 0.50 -21.35
C PHE A 142 2.89 1.38 -20.45
N PHE A 143 4.07 1.76 -20.88
CA PHE A 143 4.93 2.67 -20.12
C PHE A 143 4.27 4.04 -19.92
N ASN A 144 3.64 4.59 -20.97
CA ASN A 144 2.86 5.83 -20.87
C ASN A 144 1.70 5.68 -19.88
N PHE A 145 0.99 4.55 -19.91
CA PHE A 145 -0.06 4.23 -18.94
C PHE A 145 0.48 4.20 -17.51
N MET A 146 1.62 3.54 -17.26
CA MET A 146 2.23 3.53 -15.91
C MET A 146 2.59 4.94 -15.43
N THR A 147 3.11 5.80 -16.33
CA THR A 147 3.44 7.19 -16.01
C THR A 147 2.18 7.98 -15.63
N ILE A 148 1.07 7.78 -16.34
CA ILE A 148 -0.22 8.42 -16.05
C ILE A 148 -0.76 7.91 -14.70
N VAL A 149 -0.65 6.62 -14.44
CA VAL A 149 -1.05 6.01 -13.16
C VAL A 149 -0.19 6.56 -12.01
N ALA A 150 1.13 6.75 -12.23
CA ALA A 150 2.02 7.36 -11.24
C ALA A 150 1.62 8.81 -10.91
N ALA A 151 1.24 9.61 -11.91
CA ALA A 151 0.74 10.97 -11.71
C ALA A 151 -0.60 11.05 -10.95
N ARG A 152 -1.24 9.90 -10.75
CA ARG A 152 -2.51 9.77 -10.03
C ARG A 152 -2.38 9.08 -8.68
N THR A 153 -1.15 8.91 -8.18
CA THR A 153 -0.95 8.41 -6.81
C THR A 153 -1.66 9.32 -5.80
N ALA A 154 -2.25 8.72 -4.76
CA ALA A 154 -3.12 9.38 -3.78
C ALA A 154 -4.38 10.04 -4.38
N LYS A 155 -4.90 9.52 -5.51
CA LYS A 155 -6.12 10.06 -6.14
C LYS A 155 -7.13 8.94 -6.43
N PRO A 156 -8.43 9.28 -6.52
CA PRO A 156 -9.46 8.31 -6.95
C PRO A 156 -9.20 7.80 -8.37
N VAL A 157 -9.45 6.51 -8.57
CA VAL A 157 -9.36 5.87 -9.89
C VAL A 157 -10.58 6.24 -10.73
N VAL A 158 -10.33 6.90 -11.86
CA VAL A 158 -11.34 7.19 -12.90
C VAL A 158 -10.82 6.59 -14.21
N TYR A 159 -11.32 5.39 -14.55
CA TYR A 159 -10.81 4.61 -15.69
C TYR A 159 -10.92 5.35 -17.02
N GLU A 160 -11.99 6.11 -17.23
CA GLU A 160 -12.24 6.88 -18.44
C GLU A 160 -11.21 8.00 -18.63
N GLU A 161 -10.81 8.65 -17.55
CA GLU A 161 -9.77 9.69 -17.60
C GLU A 161 -8.39 9.08 -17.86
N ILE A 162 -8.02 8.02 -17.15
CA ILE A 162 -6.76 7.30 -17.35
C ILE A 162 -6.66 6.80 -18.79
N ALA A 163 -7.74 6.20 -19.30
CA ALA A 163 -7.79 5.69 -20.67
C ALA A 163 -7.60 6.78 -21.72
N ARG A 164 -8.30 7.90 -21.56
CA ARG A 164 -8.20 9.05 -22.45
C ARG A 164 -6.78 9.61 -22.49
N GLU A 165 -6.15 9.79 -21.32
CA GLU A 165 -4.79 10.33 -21.22
C GLU A 165 -3.75 9.35 -21.78
N ALA A 166 -3.96 8.04 -21.63
CA ALA A 166 -3.05 7.00 -22.14
C ALA A 166 -3.31 6.64 -23.62
N GLY A 167 -4.34 7.18 -24.25
CA GLY A 167 -4.71 6.85 -25.63
C GLY A 167 -5.19 5.41 -25.82
N ILE A 168 -5.81 4.81 -24.79
CA ILE A 168 -6.30 3.43 -24.79
C ILE A 168 -7.79 3.37 -24.45
N SER A 169 -8.40 2.19 -24.57
CA SER A 169 -9.79 2.00 -24.14
C SER A 169 -9.93 1.88 -22.62
N ALA A 170 -11.08 2.25 -22.04
CA ALA A 170 -11.35 2.08 -20.62
C ALA A 170 -11.28 0.61 -20.15
N PRO A 171 -11.77 -0.40 -20.90
CA PRO A 171 -11.52 -1.81 -20.58
C PRO A 171 -10.04 -2.19 -20.54
N THR A 172 -9.22 -1.64 -21.46
CA THR A 172 -7.76 -1.84 -21.47
C THR A 172 -7.12 -1.22 -20.22
N ALA A 173 -7.48 0.02 -19.87
CA ALA A 173 -7.00 0.69 -18.67
C ALA A 173 -7.33 -0.12 -17.41
N LYS A 174 -8.57 -0.64 -17.30
CA LYS A 174 -8.98 -1.51 -16.20
C LYS A 174 -8.16 -2.80 -16.13
N LYS A 175 -7.94 -3.48 -17.27
CA LYS A 175 -7.11 -4.68 -17.35
C LYS A 175 -5.67 -4.38 -16.95
N TRP A 176 -5.08 -3.32 -17.46
CA TRP A 176 -3.70 -2.96 -17.17
C TRP A 176 -3.51 -2.52 -15.70
N LEU A 177 -4.47 -1.78 -15.14
CA LEU A 177 -4.40 -1.44 -13.73
C LEU A 177 -4.51 -2.69 -12.84
N SER A 178 -5.33 -3.68 -13.21
CA SER A 178 -5.41 -4.94 -12.45
C SER A 178 -4.09 -5.71 -12.45
N ILE A 179 -3.27 -5.58 -13.50
CA ILE A 179 -1.93 -6.16 -13.57
C ILE A 179 -1.00 -5.42 -12.58
N LEU A 180 -0.99 -4.08 -12.59
CA LEU A 180 -0.17 -3.32 -11.63
C LEU A 180 -0.55 -3.64 -10.17
N VAL A 181 -1.83 -3.88 -9.89
CA VAL A 181 -2.30 -4.28 -8.56
C VAL A 181 -1.82 -5.70 -8.22
N SER A 182 -2.00 -6.66 -9.12
CA SER A 182 -1.59 -8.04 -8.88
C SER A 182 -0.07 -8.22 -8.78
N SER A 183 0.71 -7.33 -9.43
CA SER A 183 2.17 -7.28 -9.33
C SER A 183 2.67 -6.44 -8.14
N ASN A 184 1.80 -6.01 -7.24
CA ASN A 184 2.14 -5.19 -6.06
C ASN A 184 2.88 -3.88 -6.40
N ILE A 185 2.65 -3.30 -7.58
CA ILE A 185 3.19 -1.98 -7.96
C ILE A 185 2.32 -0.89 -7.36
N VAL A 186 1.01 -1.08 -7.42
CA VAL A 186 0.02 -0.18 -6.82
C VAL A 186 -0.94 -0.93 -5.90
N ALA A 187 -1.49 -0.24 -4.93
CA ALA A 187 -2.62 -0.70 -4.13
C ALA A 187 -3.85 0.17 -4.39
N LEU A 188 -5.02 -0.43 -4.28
CA LEU A 188 -6.32 0.24 -4.38
C LEU A 188 -7.01 0.22 -3.02
N VAL A 189 -7.10 1.37 -2.38
CA VAL A 189 -7.77 1.55 -1.08
C VAL A 189 -9.25 1.76 -1.31
N GLN A 190 -10.06 0.87 -0.75
CA GLN A 190 -11.51 0.95 -0.90
C GLN A 190 -12.11 2.04 0.01
N PRO A 191 -13.20 2.69 -0.41
CA PRO A 191 -13.89 3.63 0.46
C PRO A 191 -14.56 2.89 1.63
N TYR A 192 -14.46 3.46 2.83
CA TYR A 192 -15.21 2.94 3.96
C TYR A 192 -16.69 3.31 3.83
N HIS A 193 -17.54 2.33 3.98
CA HIS A 193 -18.98 2.51 4.10
C HIS A 193 -19.53 1.44 5.03
N ASN A 194 -20.46 1.79 5.92
CA ASN A 194 -21.09 0.82 6.80
C ASN A 194 -21.85 -0.27 6.04
N ASN A 195 -22.44 0.06 4.91
CA ASN A 195 -23.02 -0.92 4.01
C ASN A 195 -21.94 -1.43 3.05
N ILE A 196 -21.60 -2.72 3.18
CA ILE A 196 -20.55 -3.38 2.38
C ILE A 196 -20.83 -3.24 0.87
N LEU A 197 -22.07 -3.33 0.43
CA LEU A 197 -22.44 -3.19 -0.98
C LEU A 197 -22.10 -1.79 -1.52
N LYS A 198 -22.19 -0.74 -0.70
CA LYS A 198 -21.83 0.63 -1.09
C LYS A 198 -20.34 0.86 -1.14
N ARG A 199 -19.50 0.03 -0.52
CA ARG A 199 -18.03 0.10 -0.65
C ARG A 199 -17.57 -0.23 -2.06
N VAL A 200 -18.27 -1.12 -2.74
CA VAL A 200 -17.90 -1.60 -4.08
C VAL A 200 -18.22 -0.60 -5.20
N ILE A 201 -19.14 0.34 -4.96
CA ILE A 201 -19.66 1.24 -6.01
C ILE A 201 -18.82 2.52 -6.17
N LYS A 202 -18.08 2.95 -5.14
CA LYS A 202 -17.26 4.16 -5.18
C LYS A 202 -15.85 3.85 -5.71
N SER A 203 -15.25 4.84 -6.40
CA SER A 203 -13.88 4.74 -6.92
C SER A 203 -12.87 4.55 -5.80
N PRO A 204 -11.99 3.54 -5.86
CA PRO A 204 -10.92 3.38 -4.88
C PRO A 204 -9.86 4.48 -5.03
N LEU A 205 -9.09 4.77 -3.98
CA LEU A 205 -7.87 5.55 -4.06
C LEU A 205 -6.72 4.67 -4.54
N LEU A 206 -5.86 5.23 -5.38
CA LEU A 206 -4.68 4.57 -5.90
C LEU A 206 -3.43 5.05 -5.16
N HIS A 207 -2.61 4.11 -4.69
CA HIS A 207 -1.29 4.43 -4.14
C HIS A 207 -0.21 3.55 -4.77
N PHE A 208 0.90 4.16 -5.19
CA PHE A 208 2.11 3.41 -5.48
C PHE A 208 2.69 2.85 -4.19
N LEU A 209 3.03 1.56 -4.18
CA LEU A 209 3.62 0.89 -3.02
C LEU A 209 5.11 1.19 -2.89
N ASP A 210 5.76 1.49 -4.01
CA ASP A 210 7.14 1.98 -4.04
C ASP A 210 7.17 3.42 -4.58
N THR A 211 7.48 4.37 -3.70
CA THR A 211 7.51 5.80 -4.03
C THR A 211 8.70 6.18 -4.90
N GLY A 212 9.79 5.41 -4.85
CA GLY A 212 10.96 5.63 -5.72
C GLY A 212 10.68 5.27 -7.17
N LEU A 213 9.98 4.16 -7.43
CA LEU A 213 9.48 3.82 -8.76
C LEU A 213 8.54 4.91 -9.29
N CYS A 214 7.62 5.40 -8.44
CA CYS A 214 6.73 6.51 -8.79
C CYS A 214 7.52 7.77 -9.15
N ALA A 215 8.56 8.13 -8.39
CA ALA A 215 9.43 9.27 -8.65
C ALA A 215 10.19 9.12 -9.97
N TYR A 216 10.74 7.93 -10.24
CA TYR A 216 11.41 7.60 -11.50
C TYR A 216 10.49 7.78 -12.72
N LEU A 217 9.26 7.20 -12.66
CA LEU A 217 8.28 7.31 -13.75
C LEU A 217 7.91 8.77 -14.05
N LEU A 218 7.83 9.61 -13.01
CA LEU A 218 7.50 11.04 -13.12
C LEU A 218 8.71 11.95 -13.34
N LYS A 219 9.91 11.36 -13.53
CA LYS A 219 11.16 12.08 -13.84
C LYS A 219 11.60 13.09 -12.79
N TRP A 220 11.34 12.80 -11.50
CA TRP A 220 11.94 13.55 -10.41
C TRP A 220 13.45 13.23 -10.33
N GLY A 221 14.29 14.26 -10.41
CA GLY A 221 15.74 14.07 -10.49
C GLY A 221 16.43 13.86 -9.14
N ASN A 222 15.81 14.30 -8.04
CA ASN A 222 16.34 14.14 -6.68
C ASN A 222 15.27 14.40 -5.62
N ALA A 223 15.57 14.05 -4.37
CA ALA A 223 14.68 14.19 -3.24
C ALA A 223 14.28 15.64 -2.93
N GLU A 224 15.17 16.60 -3.14
CA GLU A 224 14.90 18.03 -2.88
C GLU A 224 13.93 18.61 -3.90
N ALA A 225 14.08 18.28 -5.17
CA ALA A 225 13.14 18.67 -6.23
C ALA A 225 11.74 18.05 -5.99
N LEU A 226 11.69 16.78 -5.58
CA LEU A 226 10.45 16.10 -5.23
C LEU A 226 9.77 16.75 -4.01
N GLU A 227 10.56 17.05 -2.96
CA GLU A 227 10.07 17.70 -1.72
C GLU A 227 9.40 19.05 -2.02
N ARG A 228 10.01 19.86 -2.90
CA ARG A 228 9.51 21.19 -3.28
C ARG A 228 8.46 21.15 -4.39
N GLY A 229 8.28 19.99 -5.02
CA GLY A 229 7.39 19.82 -6.17
C GLY A 229 5.91 19.84 -5.81
N ALA A 230 5.05 20.10 -6.81
CA ALA A 230 3.61 20.17 -6.63
C ALA A 230 2.98 18.83 -6.16
N MET A 231 3.64 17.70 -6.41
CA MET A 231 3.16 16.38 -5.99
C MET A 231 3.72 15.93 -4.63
N SER A 232 4.51 16.75 -3.96
CA SER A 232 5.18 16.36 -2.70
C SER A 232 4.20 15.84 -1.63
N GLY A 233 3.03 16.44 -1.51
CA GLY A 233 1.98 15.96 -0.60
C GLY A 233 1.46 14.57 -0.96
N ALA A 234 1.17 14.32 -2.25
CA ALA A 234 0.71 13.00 -2.72
C ALA A 234 1.76 11.89 -2.53
N PHE A 235 3.05 12.23 -2.72
CA PHE A 235 4.14 11.32 -2.41
C PHE A 235 4.25 11.01 -0.92
N PHE A 236 4.10 12.02 -0.08
CA PHE A 236 4.10 11.84 1.37
C PHE A 236 2.94 10.97 1.83
N GLU A 237 1.73 11.21 1.32
CA GLU A 237 0.54 10.41 1.61
C GLU A 237 0.72 8.95 1.16
N SER A 238 1.24 8.72 -0.07
CA SER A 238 1.52 7.37 -0.57
C SER A 238 2.60 6.66 0.23
N TYR A 239 3.61 7.38 0.70
CA TYR A 239 4.63 6.83 1.60
C TYR A 239 4.02 6.40 2.94
N VAL A 240 3.23 7.26 3.58
CA VAL A 240 2.52 6.93 4.84
C VAL A 240 1.63 5.70 4.66
N PHE A 241 0.83 5.70 3.57
CA PHE A 241 0.00 4.55 3.24
C PHE A 241 0.85 3.28 3.07
N SER A 242 1.92 3.33 2.28
CA SER A 242 2.77 2.18 2.00
C SER A 242 3.40 1.60 3.27
N GLU A 243 3.90 2.44 4.18
CA GLU A 243 4.49 1.98 5.44
C GLU A 243 3.45 1.33 6.36
N ILE A 244 2.26 1.94 6.51
CA ILE A 244 1.16 1.32 7.24
C ILE A 244 0.79 -0.02 6.61
N TYR A 245 0.63 -0.07 5.28
CA TYR A 245 0.24 -1.27 4.55
C TYR A 245 1.24 -2.41 4.72
N LYS A 246 2.55 -2.11 4.60
CA LYS A 246 3.64 -3.07 4.82
C LYS A 246 3.66 -3.60 6.24
N SER A 247 3.42 -2.76 7.26
CA SER A 247 3.44 -3.20 8.66
C SER A 247 2.45 -4.34 8.95
N TRP A 248 1.31 -4.35 8.27
CA TRP A 248 0.31 -5.42 8.37
C TRP A 248 0.73 -6.67 7.61
N LEU A 249 1.19 -6.52 6.36
CA LEU A 249 1.63 -7.66 5.55
C LEU A 249 2.84 -8.36 6.15
N ASN A 250 3.81 -7.61 6.69
CA ASN A 250 5.00 -8.16 7.36
C ASN A 250 4.62 -8.95 8.62
N ALA A 251 3.49 -8.63 9.25
CA ALA A 251 2.91 -9.41 10.34
C ALA A 251 2.05 -10.60 9.86
N GLY A 252 2.02 -10.88 8.55
CA GLY A 252 1.21 -11.96 7.97
C GLY A 252 -0.29 -11.70 7.98
N LYS A 253 -0.72 -10.43 8.05
CA LYS A 253 -2.13 -10.02 8.14
C LYS A 253 -2.52 -9.19 6.93
N GLU A 254 -3.76 -9.35 6.44
CA GLU A 254 -4.31 -8.46 5.41
C GLU A 254 -4.55 -7.06 6.02
N PRO A 255 -4.07 -6.00 5.36
CA PRO A 255 -4.22 -4.64 5.86
C PRO A 255 -5.69 -4.18 5.88
N PRO A 256 -6.30 -3.93 7.04
CA PRO A 256 -7.71 -3.53 7.14
C PRO A 256 -7.88 -2.02 6.93
N VAL A 257 -7.36 -1.51 5.81
CA VAL A 257 -7.29 -0.07 5.51
C VAL A 257 -8.32 0.35 4.48
N TYR A 258 -8.94 1.49 4.73
CA TYR A 258 -9.94 2.14 3.91
C TYR A 258 -9.66 3.63 3.86
N TYR A 259 -10.34 4.37 2.98
CA TYR A 259 -10.44 5.83 3.06
C TYR A 259 -11.89 6.24 3.29
N TYR A 260 -12.14 7.49 3.71
CA TYR A 260 -13.49 8.01 3.84
C TYR A 260 -13.67 9.28 3.00
N ARG A 261 -14.77 9.35 2.29
CA ARG A 261 -15.18 10.56 1.57
C ARG A 261 -16.69 10.69 1.59
N ASP A 262 -17.18 11.83 2.08
CA ASP A 262 -18.61 12.12 2.09
C ASP A 262 -19.11 12.73 0.76
N LYS A 263 -20.40 13.04 0.70
CA LYS A 263 -21.03 13.70 -0.46
C LYS A 263 -20.54 15.13 -0.69
N ASP A 264 -20.07 15.79 0.36
CA ASP A 264 -19.55 17.17 0.33
C ASP A 264 -18.03 17.19 0.05
N LYS A 265 -17.46 16.06 -0.38
CA LYS A 265 -16.05 15.85 -0.70
C LYS A 265 -15.10 16.06 0.49
N LYS A 266 -15.60 15.98 1.73
CA LYS A 266 -14.72 15.94 2.90
C LYS A 266 -14.15 14.55 3.03
N GLU A 267 -12.84 14.46 3.25
CA GLU A 267 -12.07 13.22 3.24
C GLU A 267 -11.38 12.98 4.57
N ILE A 268 -11.13 11.69 4.85
CA ILE A 268 -10.16 11.20 5.81
C ILE A 268 -9.27 10.27 5.00
N ASP A 269 -7.96 10.53 4.99
CA ASP A 269 -7.01 9.88 4.09
C ASP A 269 -7.01 8.36 4.30
N LEU A 270 -6.96 7.90 5.55
CA LEU A 270 -7.02 6.47 5.88
C LEU A 270 -7.90 6.20 7.10
N LEU A 271 -8.52 5.04 7.09
CA LEU A 271 -9.22 4.43 8.23
C LEU A 271 -8.68 3.01 8.41
N ILE A 272 -8.23 2.68 9.61
CA ILE A 272 -7.81 1.33 9.96
C ILE A 272 -8.92 0.70 10.79
N LEU A 273 -9.48 -0.42 10.35
CA LEU A 273 -10.55 -1.13 11.06
C LEU A 273 -9.98 -2.37 11.73
N GLN A 274 -9.87 -2.34 13.06
CA GLN A 274 -9.39 -3.47 13.84
C GLN A 274 -10.33 -3.78 15.01
N ASP A 275 -10.79 -5.01 15.09
CA ASP A 275 -11.62 -5.54 16.19
C ASP A 275 -12.87 -4.69 16.51
N GLY A 276 -13.53 -4.15 15.47
CA GLY A 276 -14.71 -3.29 15.62
C GLY A 276 -14.40 -1.85 15.98
N VAL A 277 -13.11 -1.48 16.06
CA VAL A 277 -12.66 -0.11 16.30
C VAL A 277 -12.12 0.49 14.99
N LEU A 278 -12.51 1.73 14.72
CA LEU A 278 -12.10 2.50 13.54
C LEU A 278 -11.11 3.59 13.98
N TYR A 279 -9.90 3.52 13.47
CA TYR A 279 -8.82 4.45 13.75
C TYR A 279 -8.62 5.39 12.57
N PRO A 280 -8.98 6.70 12.67
CA PRO A 280 -8.75 7.65 11.60
C PRO A 280 -7.30 8.11 11.54
N VAL A 281 -6.78 8.22 10.32
CA VAL A 281 -5.43 8.69 10.03
C VAL A 281 -5.48 9.74 8.94
N GLU A 282 -4.81 10.85 9.16
CA GLU A 282 -4.62 11.96 8.21
C GLU A 282 -3.13 12.14 7.96
N SER A 283 -2.75 12.46 6.73
CA SER A 283 -1.36 12.71 6.33
C SER A 283 -1.14 14.18 6.04
N LYS A 284 -0.18 14.81 6.70
CA LYS A 284 0.12 16.24 6.49
C LYS A 284 1.62 16.46 6.31
N LYS A 285 2.02 16.94 5.13
CA LYS A 285 3.37 17.41 4.87
C LYS A 285 3.63 18.74 5.61
N ALA A 286 3.69 18.69 6.92
CA ALA A 286 3.98 19.83 7.78
C ALA A 286 4.64 19.35 9.06
N ALA A 287 5.56 20.15 9.62
CA ALA A 287 6.17 19.86 10.92
C ALA A 287 5.21 20.18 12.09
N SER A 288 4.31 21.12 11.89
CA SER A 288 3.34 21.56 12.90
C SER A 288 1.97 21.77 12.21
N PRO A 289 1.24 20.70 11.89
CA PRO A 289 -0.10 20.83 11.34
C PRO A 289 -1.02 21.46 12.39
N GLY A 290 -1.95 22.34 11.96
CA GLY A 290 -2.92 22.92 12.89
C GLY A 290 -3.97 21.90 13.34
N ALA A 291 -4.62 22.15 14.47
CA ALA A 291 -5.70 21.28 15.01
C ALA A 291 -6.88 21.08 14.02
N VAL A 292 -6.99 21.90 12.98
CA VAL A 292 -7.94 21.71 11.89
C VAL A 292 -7.74 20.38 11.14
N SER A 293 -6.56 19.76 11.22
CA SER A 293 -6.23 18.49 10.59
C SER A 293 -7.10 17.32 11.06
N VAL A 294 -7.59 17.34 12.30
CA VAL A 294 -8.49 16.32 12.86
C VAL A 294 -9.98 16.67 12.71
N LYS A 295 -10.30 17.81 12.10
CA LYS A 295 -11.69 18.28 11.99
C LYS A 295 -12.61 17.26 11.31
N ASN A 296 -12.11 16.61 10.28
CA ASN A 296 -12.87 15.63 9.51
C ASN A 296 -13.11 14.31 10.27
N PHE A 297 -12.35 14.00 11.32
CA PHE A 297 -12.59 12.80 12.13
C PHE A 297 -13.98 12.79 12.78
N LYS A 298 -14.55 13.99 13.02
CA LYS A 298 -15.94 14.14 13.51
C LYS A 298 -17.00 13.58 12.54
N LEU A 299 -16.66 13.39 11.26
CA LEU A 299 -17.56 12.76 10.28
C LEU A 299 -17.86 11.31 10.63
N LEU A 300 -17.05 10.68 11.47
CA LEU A 300 -17.22 9.30 11.91
C LEU A 300 -18.15 9.19 13.14
N ASN A 301 -18.44 10.28 13.85
CA ASN A 301 -19.27 10.25 15.06
C ASN A 301 -20.65 9.59 14.85
N PRO A 302 -21.38 9.82 13.73
CA PRO A 302 -22.64 9.15 13.49
C PRO A 302 -22.53 7.63 13.39
N LEU A 303 -21.33 7.09 13.15
CA LEU A 303 -21.09 5.63 13.06
C LEU A 303 -21.08 4.96 14.43
N SER A 304 -20.82 5.71 15.50
CA SER A 304 -20.85 5.23 16.89
C SER A 304 -22.23 5.33 17.54
N GLU A 305 -23.22 5.99 16.88
CA GLU A 305 -24.58 6.16 17.38
C GLU A 305 -25.53 5.16 16.68
N PRO A 306 -25.90 4.03 17.34
CA PRO A 306 -26.69 2.95 16.68
C PRO A 306 -28.11 3.36 16.29
N GLU A 307 -28.68 4.40 16.87
CA GLU A 307 -30.09 4.78 16.72
C GLU A 307 -30.43 5.45 15.37
N LYS A 308 -29.45 5.85 14.57
CA LYS A 308 -29.66 6.60 13.31
C LYS A 308 -29.57 5.77 12.03
N PHE A 309 -29.28 4.49 12.13
CA PHE A 309 -29.00 3.66 10.97
C PHE A 309 -29.80 2.34 11.03
N GLY A 310 -30.54 2.03 9.95
CA GLY A 310 -31.49 0.93 9.88
C GLY A 310 -30.88 -0.48 10.09
N GLU A 311 -31.73 -1.48 10.06
CA GLU A 311 -31.57 -2.90 10.49
C GLU A 311 -30.32 -3.68 10.04
N LEU A 312 -29.50 -3.17 9.12
CA LEU A 312 -28.25 -3.80 8.67
C LEU A 312 -27.03 -3.40 9.48
N GLN A 313 -27.20 -2.58 10.53
CA GLN A 313 -26.13 -2.11 11.41
C GLN A 313 -26.12 -2.82 12.77
N GLN A 314 -25.91 -4.12 12.74
CA GLN A 314 -25.77 -4.90 13.97
C GLN A 314 -24.39 -4.84 14.61
N MET A 315 -23.37 -4.25 13.96
CA MET A 315 -22.06 -4.04 14.57
C MET A 315 -21.93 -2.60 15.08
N LYS A 316 -21.89 -2.44 16.40
CA LYS A 316 -21.46 -1.20 17.03
C LYS A 316 -20.00 -0.96 16.69
N ILE A 317 -19.70 0.09 15.91
CA ILE A 317 -18.34 0.50 15.60
C ILE A 317 -17.93 1.55 16.59
N GLU A 318 -16.80 1.34 17.24
CA GLU A 318 -16.16 2.31 18.10
C GLU A 318 -15.18 3.18 17.29
N ILE A 319 -15.06 4.46 17.64
CA ILE A 319 -14.06 5.34 17.07
C ILE A 319 -12.89 5.43 18.06
N GLY A 320 -11.78 4.85 17.66
CA GLY A 320 -10.54 4.83 18.41
C GLY A 320 -9.77 6.15 18.35
N THR A 321 -8.53 6.10 18.80
CA THR A 321 -7.59 7.23 18.72
C THR A 321 -7.28 7.57 17.26
N GLY A 322 -7.18 8.87 16.95
CA GLY A 322 -6.80 9.33 15.62
C GLY A 322 -5.34 9.76 15.55
N ALA A 323 -4.75 9.67 14.37
CA ALA A 323 -3.41 10.14 14.09
C ALA A 323 -3.38 11.16 12.96
N VAL A 324 -2.59 12.21 13.13
CA VAL A 324 -2.12 13.07 12.05
C VAL A 324 -0.65 12.73 11.82
N ILE A 325 -0.39 11.91 10.79
CA ILE A 325 0.98 11.56 10.40
C ILE A 325 1.62 12.78 9.76
N CYS A 326 2.73 13.25 10.30
CA CYS A 326 3.32 14.52 9.89
C CYS A 326 4.86 14.50 10.03
N LEU A 327 5.48 15.62 9.72
CA LEU A 327 6.93 15.81 9.79
C LEU A 327 7.37 16.40 11.14
N ALA A 328 6.59 16.18 12.19
CA ALA A 328 6.97 16.53 13.55
C ALA A 328 8.20 15.73 14.03
N ASN A 329 9.00 16.30 14.92
CA ASN A 329 10.15 15.60 15.50
C ASN A 329 9.74 14.61 16.60
N ASP A 330 8.65 14.89 17.28
CA ASP A 330 8.20 14.14 18.45
C ASP A 330 6.71 13.82 18.38
N LEU A 331 6.31 12.79 19.13
CA LEU A 331 4.92 12.42 19.33
C LEU A 331 4.29 13.36 20.35
N PHE A 332 3.17 14.00 20.01
CA PHE A 332 2.43 14.84 20.97
C PHE A 332 0.92 14.92 20.66
N PRO A 333 0.07 15.19 21.67
CA PRO A 333 -1.37 15.20 21.47
C PRO A 333 -1.83 16.41 20.65
N VAL A 334 -2.84 16.20 19.79
CA VAL A 334 -3.64 17.27 19.18
C VAL A 334 -4.76 17.68 20.13
N ASP A 335 -5.42 16.67 20.70
CA ASP A 335 -6.50 16.78 21.69
C ASP A 335 -6.52 15.51 22.56
N SER A 336 -7.59 15.28 23.32
CA SER A 336 -7.73 14.13 24.23
C SER A 336 -7.76 12.76 23.53
N LYS A 337 -8.02 12.72 22.21
CA LYS A 337 -8.16 11.46 21.42
C LYS A 337 -7.21 11.38 20.25
N ASN A 338 -6.64 12.49 19.79
CA ASN A 338 -5.89 12.54 18.55
C ASN A 338 -4.45 12.98 18.79
N TRP A 339 -3.52 12.44 17.99
CA TRP A 339 -2.09 12.65 18.14
C TRP A 339 -1.43 13.11 16.84
N TYR A 340 -0.46 14.01 16.95
CA TYR A 340 0.53 14.22 15.89
C TYR A 340 1.58 13.12 15.99
N VAL A 341 1.71 12.35 14.95
CA VAL A 341 2.60 11.19 14.88
C VAL A 341 3.68 11.47 13.85
N PRO A 342 4.96 11.48 14.24
CA PRO A 342 6.05 11.61 13.28
C PRO A 342 6.02 10.52 12.22
N ALA A 343 6.25 10.87 10.95
CA ALA A 343 6.24 9.92 9.84
C ALA A 343 7.32 8.83 9.95
N TRP A 344 8.40 9.09 10.70
CA TRP A 344 9.45 8.09 10.96
C TRP A 344 9.03 7.02 11.97
N LEU A 345 7.91 7.21 12.66
CA LEU A 345 7.42 6.31 13.72
C LEU A 345 6.49 5.21 13.21
N ILE A 346 6.14 5.24 11.91
CA ILE A 346 5.26 4.24 11.28
C ILE A 346 5.99 2.91 11.09
#